data_b89eacec4527601a41befadfece0083d
#
_entry.id   b89eacec4527601a41befadfece0083d
#
_cell.length_a   1.000
_cell.length_b   1.000
_cell.length_c   1.000
_cell.angle_alpha   90.00
_cell.angle_beta   90.00
_cell.angle_gamma   90.00
#
_symmetry.space_group_name_H-M   'P 1'
#
loop_
_entity.id
_entity.type
_entity.pdbx_description
1 polymer ?
#
loop_
_entity_poly.entity_id
_entity_poly.type
_entity_poly.pdbx_seq_one_letter_code
_entity_poly.pdbx_strand_id
1 'polypeptide(L)'
;LPDIKNKSIRVLHQGSFKDDPSRIIRAIRYEQRLAFKIEHTTLKLLLRDKTYLDLLPASKIRQIVDEVFMEKQSASIIDRILQLNLLPSLSNLLRTFNKHHSLVQSIATVKPSVKSFDIYVGISSWFLTNLQVGRMKTQLALTNRQMKLVDQVLTIKKLVKKIRNNHISLSDLYFKLKQTSELSRMIASHAISDNHFIELLTEYESKLKWIRPSLNNSDLCTEAGITEGPLLGKVIRAIIAAKIDGKISGKAEEIHLARKVVLDLHG
;
A
#
# COMPACT_ATOMS: atom_id res chain seq x y z
N LEU A 1 -8.86 26.51 -34.81
CA LEU A 1 -7.41 26.37 -34.59
C LEU A 1 -6.93 25.20 -35.48
N PRO A 2 -5.89 25.35 -36.32
CA PRO A 2 -5.44 24.32 -37.26
C PRO A 2 -5.01 23.03 -36.57
N ASP A 3 -4.30 23.10 -35.41
CA ASP A 3 -3.84 21.92 -34.70
C ASP A 3 -4.98 21.04 -34.17
N ILE A 4 -6.12 21.62 -33.78
CA ILE A 4 -7.31 20.83 -33.38
C ILE A 4 -7.90 20.08 -34.56
N LYS A 5 -8.03 20.76 -35.73
CA LYS A 5 -8.53 20.13 -36.95
C LYS A 5 -7.64 18.98 -37.40
N ASN A 6 -6.33 19.15 -37.27
CA ASN A 6 -5.31 18.16 -37.65
C ASN A 6 -5.04 17.12 -36.54
N LYS A 7 -5.75 17.18 -35.41
CA LYS A 7 -5.54 16.30 -34.24
C LYS A 7 -4.04 16.23 -33.84
N SER A 8 -3.38 17.38 -33.79
CA SER A 8 -1.94 17.50 -33.59
C SER A 8 -1.62 18.23 -32.28
N ILE A 9 -0.63 17.74 -31.55
CA ILE A 9 -0.07 18.38 -30.36
C ILE A 9 1.25 19.00 -30.76
N ARG A 10 1.36 20.33 -30.59
CA ARG A 10 2.53 21.11 -30.95
C ARG A 10 2.93 22.04 -29.79
N VAL A 11 4.23 22.16 -29.52
CA VAL A 11 4.75 23.19 -28.60
C VAL A 11 4.74 24.56 -29.27
N LEU A 12 4.58 25.61 -28.47
CA LEU A 12 4.54 26.98 -28.97
C LEU A 12 5.92 27.50 -29.38
N HIS A 13 6.99 27.00 -28.75
CA HIS A 13 8.38 27.39 -29.02
C HIS A 13 9.36 26.27 -28.65
N GLN A 14 10.57 26.34 -29.18
CA GLN A 14 11.60 25.29 -29.05
C GLN A 14 12.12 25.07 -27.62
N GLY A 15 12.00 26.04 -26.72
CA GLY A 15 12.40 25.98 -25.31
C GLY A 15 11.32 25.44 -24.37
N SER A 16 10.12 25.16 -24.89
CA SER A 16 8.94 24.87 -24.05
C SER A 16 9.14 23.76 -23.02
N PHE A 17 9.88 22.70 -23.34
CA PHE A 17 10.17 21.59 -22.42
C PHE A 17 11.32 21.88 -21.45
N LYS A 18 12.20 22.81 -21.78
CA LYS A 18 13.24 23.31 -20.85
C LYS A 18 12.64 24.21 -19.79
N ASP A 19 11.71 25.10 -20.19
CA ASP A 19 11.04 26.01 -19.27
C ASP A 19 10.18 25.28 -18.24
N ASP A 20 9.49 24.22 -18.66
CA ASP A 20 8.69 23.35 -17.79
C ASP A 20 8.73 21.90 -18.30
N PRO A 21 9.63 21.06 -17.74
CA PRO A 21 9.73 19.66 -18.16
C PRO A 21 8.46 18.84 -17.94
N SER A 22 7.58 19.25 -17.01
CA SER A 22 6.31 18.56 -16.79
C SER A 22 5.40 18.57 -18.02
N ARG A 23 5.60 19.51 -18.96
CA ARG A 23 4.89 19.57 -20.25
C ARG A 23 5.15 18.36 -21.12
N ILE A 24 6.28 17.66 -20.95
CA ILE A 24 6.57 16.40 -21.64
C ILE A 24 5.48 15.37 -21.32
N ILE A 25 5.22 15.12 -20.04
CA ILE A 25 4.21 14.16 -19.61
C ILE A 25 2.79 14.67 -19.94
N ARG A 26 2.57 15.98 -19.85
CA ARG A 26 1.30 16.60 -20.24
C ARG A 26 1.01 16.35 -21.74
N ALA A 27 2.01 16.45 -22.62
CA ALA A 27 1.87 16.17 -24.05
C ALA A 27 1.48 14.70 -24.29
N ILE A 28 2.10 13.75 -23.60
CA ILE A 28 1.73 12.33 -23.66
C ILE A 28 0.30 12.11 -23.16
N ARG A 29 -0.12 12.74 -22.07
CA ARG A 29 -1.48 12.64 -21.55
C ARG A 29 -2.51 13.13 -22.59
N TYR A 30 -2.25 14.27 -23.23
CA TYR A 30 -3.13 14.78 -24.27
C TYR A 30 -3.13 13.91 -25.52
N GLU A 31 -1.96 13.37 -25.93
CA GLU A 31 -1.85 12.42 -27.04
C GLU A 31 -2.83 11.26 -26.87
N GLN A 32 -2.84 10.64 -25.69
CA GLN A 32 -3.69 9.49 -25.41
C GLN A 32 -5.15 9.88 -25.14
N ARG A 33 -5.38 10.93 -24.33
CA ARG A 33 -6.73 11.34 -23.94
C ARG A 33 -7.58 11.85 -25.12
N LEU A 34 -6.96 12.57 -26.05
CA LEU A 34 -7.65 13.17 -27.20
C LEU A 34 -7.53 12.32 -28.48
N ALA A 35 -6.79 11.22 -28.43
CA ALA A 35 -6.41 10.45 -29.62
C ALA A 35 -5.75 11.34 -30.68
N PHE A 36 -4.92 12.28 -30.26
CA PHE A 36 -4.14 13.16 -31.12
C PHE A 36 -2.73 12.57 -31.30
N LYS A 37 -1.95 13.15 -32.23
CA LYS A 37 -0.55 12.77 -32.44
C LYS A 37 0.36 13.93 -32.07
N ILE A 38 1.46 13.63 -31.37
CA ILE A 38 2.51 14.62 -31.16
C ILE A 38 3.20 14.88 -32.50
N GLU A 39 3.24 16.14 -32.91
CA GLU A 39 3.88 16.59 -34.17
C GLU A 39 5.36 16.22 -34.15
N HIS A 40 5.92 15.90 -35.33
CA HIS A 40 7.28 15.35 -35.47
C HIS A 40 8.38 16.22 -34.86
N THR A 41 8.35 17.55 -35.10
CA THR A 41 9.32 18.49 -34.51
C THR A 41 9.17 18.55 -32.99
N THR A 42 7.93 18.58 -32.49
CA THR A 42 7.61 18.55 -31.07
C THR A 42 8.12 17.26 -30.41
N LEU A 43 7.95 16.10 -31.08
CA LEU A 43 8.49 14.83 -30.57
C LEU A 43 10.02 14.83 -30.50
N LYS A 44 10.70 15.39 -31.51
CA LYS A 44 12.16 15.56 -31.48
C LYS A 44 12.61 16.42 -30.29
N LEU A 45 11.94 17.55 -30.05
CA LEU A 45 12.22 18.42 -28.92
C LEU A 45 11.99 17.70 -27.58
N LEU A 46 10.90 16.94 -27.47
CA LEU A 46 10.58 16.12 -26.30
C LEU A 46 11.71 15.10 -26.01
N LEU A 47 12.16 14.37 -27.02
CA LEU A 47 13.23 13.38 -26.86
C LEU A 47 14.58 14.02 -26.54
N ARG A 48 14.88 15.23 -27.08
CA ARG A 48 16.06 16.00 -26.75
C ARG A 48 16.07 16.42 -25.27
N ASP A 49 14.93 16.91 -24.78
CA ASP A 49 14.82 17.59 -23.50
C ASP A 49 14.31 16.68 -22.35
N LYS A 50 14.06 15.38 -22.62
CA LYS A 50 13.48 14.45 -21.62
C LYS A 50 14.31 14.31 -20.33
N THR A 51 15.61 14.51 -20.38
CA THR A 51 16.50 14.46 -19.21
C THR A 51 16.21 15.55 -18.17
N TYR A 52 15.57 16.64 -18.56
CA TYR A 52 15.11 17.67 -17.61
C TYR A 52 14.01 17.15 -16.65
N LEU A 53 13.32 16.05 -16.99
CA LEU A 53 12.40 15.41 -16.04
C LEU A 53 13.12 14.92 -14.76
N ASP A 54 14.37 14.48 -14.88
CA ASP A 54 15.15 14.00 -13.73
C ASP A 54 15.57 15.13 -12.77
N LEU A 55 15.45 16.39 -13.20
CA LEU A 55 15.72 17.58 -12.39
C LEU A 55 14.50 18.05 -11.60
N LEU A 56 13.33 17.48 -11.86
CA LEU A 56 12.13 17.85 -11.12
C LEU A 56 12.19 17.36 -9.68
N PRO A 57 11.71 18.18 -8.71
CA PRO A 57 11.58 17.73 -7.32
C PRO A 57 10.69 16.48 -7.21
N ALA A 58 10.99 15.60 -6.27
CA ALA A 58 10.23 14.37 -6.04
C ALA A 58 8.72 14.61 -5.80
N SER A 59 8.37 15.73 -5.16
CA SER A 59 6.97 16.16 -4.98
C SER A 59 6.27 16.46 -6.31
N LYS A 60 7.00 17.05 -7.28
CA LYS A 60 6.48 17.32 -8.63
C LYS A 60 6.34 16.04 -9.43
N ILE A 61 7.33 15.14 -9.36
CA ILE A 61 7.24 13.80 -9.97
C ILE A 61 6.04 13.04 -9.40
N ARG A 62 5.83 13.06 -8.08
CA ARG A 62 4.66 12.46 -7.44
C ARG A 62 3.35 13.02 -8.00
N GLN A 63 3.23 14.34 -8.11
CA GLN A 63 2.05 14.98 -8.69
C GLN A 63 1.79 14.49 -10.11
N ILE A 64 2.82 14.44 -10.94
CA ILE A 64 2.74 13.97 -12.33
C ILE A 64 2.27 12.51 -12.38
N VAL A 65 2.84 11.65 -11.55
CA VAL A 65 2.47 10.22 -11.48
C VAL A 65 1.02 10.06 -11.00
N ASP A 66 0.59 10.82 -9.98
CA ASP A 66 -0.79 10.81 -9.50
C ASP A 66 -1.78 11.24 -10.60
N GLU A 67 -1.48 12.32 -11.32
CA GLU A 67 -2.27 12.79 -12.45
C GLU A 67 -2.38 11.74 -13.58
N VAL A 68 -1.28 11.02 -13.89
CA VAL A 68 -1.29 9.91 -14.87
C VAL A 68 -2.20 8.77 -14.39
N PHE A 69 -2.11 8.41 -13.11
CA PHE A 69 -2.91 7.33 -12.54
C PHE A 69 -4.41 7.63 -12.52
N MET A 70 -4.80 8.89 -12.45
CA MET A 70 -6.20 9.32 -12.48
C MET A 70 -6.81 9.39 -13.89
N GLU A 71 -6.01 9.28 -14.95
CA GLU A 71 -6.51 9.31 -16.33
C GLU A 71 -7.24 7.99 -16.69
N LYS A 72 -8.33 8.09 -17.44
CA LYS A 72 -9.04 6.92 -17.96
C LYS A 72 -8.15 6.03 -18.85
N GLN A 73 -7.25 6.66 -19.59
CA GLN A 73 -6.27 6.00 -20.47
C GLN A 73 -4.90 5.80 -19.79
N SER A 74 -4.87 5.68 -18.47
CA SER A 74 -3.62 5.57 -17.69
C SER A 74 -2.68 4.48 -18.21
N ALA A 75 -3.20 3.32 -18.60
CA ALA A 75 -2.41 2.24 -19.16
C ALA A 75 -1.67 2.65 -20.44
N SER A 76 -2.38 3.23 -21.41
CA SER A 76 -1.77 3.69 -22.68
C SER A 76 -0.78 4.83 -22.46
N ILE A 77 -1.07 5.74 -21.53
CA ILE A 77 -0.16 6.83 -21.14
C ILE A 77 1.14 6.24 -20.58
N ILE A 78 1.05 5.27 -19.67
CA ILE A 78 2.20 4.61 -19.05
C ILE A 78 3.01 3.85 -20.10
N ASP A 79 2.36 3.10 -20.99
CA ASP A 79 3.05 2.39 -22.07
C ASP A 79 3.82 3.37 -22.95
N ARG A 80 3.24 4.53 -23.26
CA ARG A 80 3.90 5.57 -24.05
C ARG A 80 5.09 6.21 -23.30
N ILE A 81 4.96 6.45 -21.99
CA ILE A 81 6.06 6.92 -21.11
C ILE A 81 7.21 5.90 -21.14
N LEU A 82 6.90 4.62 -21.01
CA LEU A 82 7.90 3.54 -21.03
C LEU A 82 8.57 3.39 -22.39
N GLN A 83 7.81 3.44 -23.50
CA GLN A 83 8.34 3.39 -24.88
C GLN A 83 9.35 4.51 -25.15
N LEU A 84 9.06 5.72 -24.70
CA LEU A 84 9.94 6.88 -24.91
C LEU A 84 11.03 6.99 -23.84
N ASN A 85 11.05 6.10 -22.85
CA ASN A 85 11.99 6.11 -21.71
C ASN A 85 12.03 7.48 -21.01
N LEU A 86 10.86 7.99 -20.59
CA LEU A 86 10.74 9.34 -20.02
C LEU A 86 11.03 9.41 -18.52
N LEU A 87 10.71 8.38 -17.77
CA LEU A 87 10.92 8.27 -16.31
C LEU A 87 11.63 6.96 -15.99
N PRO A 88 12.90 6.77 -16.41
CA PRO A 88 13.59 5.49 -16.30
C PRO A 88 13.72 5.02 -14.85
N SER A 89 13.90 5.92 -13.91
CA SER A 89 14.00 5.63 -12.48
C SER A 89 12.71 5.03 -11.89
N LEU A 90 11.54 5.33 -12.47
CA LEU A 90 10.23 4.82 -12.07
C LEU A 90 9.71 3.68 -12.96
N SER A 91 10.48 3.20 -13.92
CA SER A 91 10.03 2.21 -14.91
C SER A 91 9.43 0.95 -14.28
N ASN A 92 10.04 0.42 -13.21
CA ASN A 92 9.52 -0.76 -12.50
C ASN A 92 8.17 -0.49 -11.82
N LEU A 93 8.00 0.70 -11.22
CA LEU A 93 6.73 1.13 -10.64
C LEU A 93 5.65 1.23 -11.70
N LEU A 94 5.94 1.90 -12.82
CA LEU A 94 5.00 2.10 -13.92
C LEU A 94 4.59 0.77 -14.59
N ARG A 95 5.53 -0.16 -14.79
CA ARG A 95 5.23 -1.52 -15.27
C ARG A 95 4.35 -2.30 -14.29
N THR A 96 4.66 -2.21 -13.00
CA THR A 96 3.85 -2.87 -11.95
C THR A 96 2.43 -2.31 -11.93
N PHE A 97 2.28 -1.00 -12.10
CA PHE A 97 0.99 -0.35 -12.25
C PHE A 97 0.17 -0.94 -13.40
N ASN A 98 0.70 -0.94 -14.64
CA ASN A 98 -0.04 -1.46 -15.80
C ASN A 98 -0.42 -2.93 -15.61
N LYS A 99 0.50 -3.74 -15.10
CA LYS A 99 0.27 -5.17 -14.88
C LYS A 99 -0.86 -5.44 -13.87
N HIS A 100 -1.03 -4.58 -12.87
CA HIS A 100 -1.96 -4.80 -11.76
C HIS A 100 -3.06 -3.74 -11.67
N HIS A 101 -3.34 -3.03 -12.77
CA HIS A 101 -4.35 -1.98 -12.83
C HIS A 101 -5.75 -2.48 -12.43
N SER A 102 -6.13 -3.69 -12.83
CA SER A 102 -7.42 -4.29 -12.47
C SER A 102 -7.58 -4.48 -10.95
N LEU A 103 -6.50 -4.84 -10.24
CA LEU A 103 -6.53 -4.95 -8.77
C LEU A 103 -6.80 -3.60 -8.10
N VAL A 104 -6.23 -2.54 -8.66
CA VAL A 104 -6.48 -1.18 -8.15
C VAL A 104 -7.94 -0.80 -8.33
N GLN A 105 -8.49 -1.04 -9.51
CA GLN A 105 -9.88 -0.74 -9.80
C GLN A 105 -10.84 -1.52 -8.89
N SER A 106 -10.59 -2.81 -8.65
CA SER A 106 -11.42 -3.61 -7.75
C SER A 106 -11.42 -3.08 -6.32
N ILE A 107 -10.26 -2.68 -5.79
CA ILE A 107 -10.16 -2.08 -4.45
C ILE A 107 -10.82 -0.69 -4.42
N ALA A 108 -10.60 0.14 -5.43
CA ALA A 108 -11.18 1.47 -5.52
C ALA A 108 -12.72 1.43 -5.58
N THR A 109 -13.31 0.41 -6.21
CA THR A 109 -14.76 0.17 -6.24
C THR A 109 -15.30 -0.14 -4.85
N VAL A 110 -14.60 -0.96 -4.06
CA VAL A 110 -15.02 -1.34 -2.69
C VAL A 110 -14.76 -0.21 -1.69
N LYS A 111 -13.72 0.60 -1.89
CA LYS A 111 -13.32 1.70 -1.00
C LYS A 111 -13.15 3.02 -1.77
N PRO A 112 -14.23 3.62 -2.26
CA PRO A 112 -14.17 4.84 -3.07
C PRO A 112 -13.62 6.07 -2.31
N SER A 113 -13.65 6.05 -0.98
CA SER A 113 -13.07 7.10 -0.13
C SER A 113 -11.54 7.10 -0.08
N VAL A 114 -10.89 6.01 -0.53
CA VAL A 114 -9.43 5.90 -0.56
C VAL A 114 -8.91 6.46 -1.88
N LYS A 115 -7.90 7.33 -1.80
CA LYS A 115 -7.24 7.86 -3.00
C LYS A 115 -6.61 6.72 -3.80
N SER A 116 -6.88 6.68 -5.10
CA SER A 116 -6.32 5.68 -6.01
C SER A 116 -4.80 5.59 -5.90
N PHE A 117 -4.11 6.72 -5.74
CA PHE A 117 -2.66 6.75 -5.55
C PHE A 117 -2.20 5.94 -4.33
N ASP A 118 -2.90 5.98 -3.19
CA ASP A 118 -2.54 5.17 -2.01
C ASP A 118 -2.69 3.67 -2.30
N ILE A 119 -3.73 3.28 -3.06
CA ILE A 119 -3.94 1.89 -3.49
C ILE A 119 -2.78 1.45 -4.40
N TYR A 120 -2.38 2.30 -5.35
CA TYR A 120 -1.25 2.01 -6.26
C TYR A 120 0.06 1.82 -5.51
N VAL A 121 0.36 2.72 -4.57
CA VAL A 121 1.55 2.62 -3.74
C VAL A 121 1.56 1.32 -2.95
N GLY A 122 0.43 0.95 -2.36
CA GLY A 122 0.29 -0.29 -1.60
C GLY A 122 0.47 -1.54 -2.46
N ILE A 123 -0.23 -1.63 -3.61
CA ILE A 123 -0.12 -2.76 -4.55
C ILE A 123 1.31 -2.86 -5.09
N SER A 124 1.91 -1.74 -5.49
CA SER A 124 3.30 -1.73 -5.95
C SER A 124 4.25 -2.27 -4.89
N SER A 125 4.04 -1.94 -3.61
CA SER A 125 4.86 -2.46 -2.50
C SER A 125 4.79 -3.97 -2.36
N TRP A 126 3.66 -4.58 -2.74
CA TRP A 126 3.51 -6.03 -2.73
C TRP A 126 4.38 -6.71 -3.79
N PHE A 127 4.40 -6.17 -5.01
CA PHE A 127 5.06 -6.81 -6.15
C PHE A 127 6.53 -6.41 -6.33
N LEU A 128 6.92 -5.22 -5.90
CA LEU A 128 8.29 -4.73 -5.98
C LEU A 128 9.23 -5.42 -4.97
N THR A 129 10.53 -5.43 -5.30
CA THR A 129 11.59 -5.82 -4.35
C THR A 129 11.80 -4.74 -3.29
N ASN A 130 12.42 -5.08 -2.16
CA ASN A 130 12.70 -4.12 -1.09
C ASN A 130 13.54 -2.91 -1.58
N LEU A 131 14.51 -3.14 -2.47
CA LEU A 131 15.31 -2.07 -3.07
C LEU A 131 14.45 -1.13 -3.92
N GLN A 132 13.55 -1.69 -4.76
CA GLN A 132 12.63 -0.91 -5.59
C GLN A 132 11.62 -0.14 -4.74
N VAL A 133 11.12 -0.74 -3.64
CA VAL A 133 10.26 -0.04 -2.69
C VAL A 133 10.99 1.12 -2.02
N GLY A 134 12.25 0.93 -1.62
CA GLY A 134 13.08 2.02 -1.08
C GLY A 134 13.21 3.18 -2.07
N ARG A 135 13.51 2.90 -3.33
CA ARG A 135 13.56 3.91 -4.41
C ARG A 135 12.21 4.61 -4.61
N MET A 136 11.11 3.85 -4.65
CA MET A 136 9.77 4.42 -4.77
C MET A 136 9.47 5.43 -3.64
N LYS A 137 9.81 5.10 -2.38
CA LYS A 137 9.60 5.98 -1.22
C LYS A 137 10.27 7.34 -1.40
N THR A 138 11.52 7.35 -1.86
CA THR A 138 12.31 8.58 -2.05
C THR A 138 11.90 9.35 -3.30
N GLN A 139 11.76 8.67 -4.43
CA GLN A 139 11.46 9.30 -5.73
C GLN A 139 10.06 9.92 -5.80
N LEU A 140 9.09 9.38 -5.04
CA LEU A 140 7.74 9.93 -4.98
C LEU A 140 7.49 10.80 -3.73
N ALA A 141 8.49 11.06 -2.90
CA ALA A 141 8.34 11.82 -1.65
C ALA A 141 7.07 11.38 -0.88
N LEU A 142 6.96 10.08 -0.59
CA LEU A 142 5.78 9.52 0.06
C LEU A 142 5.54 10.18 1.42
N THR A 143 4.28 10.49 1.73
CA THR A 143 3.87 11.00 3.05
C THR A 143 4.05 9.94 4.13
N ASN A 144 4.11 10.36 5.40
CA ASN A 144 4.18 9.43 6.55
C ASN A 144 3.04 8.41 6.53
N ARG A 145 1.82 8.81 6.14
CA ARG A 145 0.67 7.90 5.98
C ARG A 145 0.93 6.83 4.93
N GLN A 146 1.50 7.21 3.78
CA GLN A 146 1.81 6.29 2.70
C GLN A 146 2.99 5.39 3.05
N MET A 147 4.02 5.91 3.71
CA MET A 147 5.12 5.09 4.24
C MET A 147 4.62 4.05 5.22
N LYS A 148 3.73 4.43 6.15
CA LYS A 148 3.08 3.48 7.08
C LYS A 148 2.28 2.40 6.34
N LEU A 149 1.54 2.75 5.29
CA LEU A 149 0.81 1.78 4.46
C LEU A 149 1.78 0.79 3.80
N VAL A 150 2.86 1.28 3.20
CA VAL A 150 3.92 0.44 2.60
C VAL A 150 4.50 -0.53 3.62
N ASP A 151 4.87 -0.05 4.81
CA ASP A 151 5.46 -0.89 5.85
C ASP A 151 4.47 -1.96 6.36
N GLN A 152 3.19 -1.64 6.46
CA GLN A 152 2.13 -2.59 6.79
C GLN A 152 1.95 -3.67 5.71
N VAL A 153 1.94 -3.28 4.43
CA VAL A 153 1.87 -4.23 3.30
C VAL A 153 3.07 -5.17 3.31
N LEU A 154 4.29 -4.64 3.50
CA LEU A 154 5.50 -5.45 3.60
C LEU A 154 5.49 -6.38 4.83
N THR A 155 4.91 -5.94 5.94
CA THR A 155 4.72 -6.76 7.14
C THR A 155 3.82 -7.96 6.83
N ILE A 156 2.67 -7.73 6.16
CA ILE A 156 1.78 -8.81 5.76
C ILE A 156 2.47 -9.76 4.76
N LYS A 157 3.21 -9.22 3.80
CA LYS A 157 3.99 -10.04 2.83
C LYS A 157 5.00 -10.96 3.53
N LYS A 158 5.64 -10.51 4.63
CA LYS A 158 6.50 -11.34 5.46
C LYS A 158 5.72 -12.39 6.26
N LEU A 159 4.51 -12.06 6.75
CA LEU A 159 3.64 -13.00 7.45
C LEU A 159 3.23 -14.17 6.56
N VAL A 160 2.85 -13.91 5.32
CA VAL A 160 2.52 -14.96 4.34
C VAL A 160 3.64 -15.99 4.21
N LYS A 161 4.90 -15.54 4.13
CA LYS A 161 6.06 -16.44 4.07
C LYS A 161 6.20 -17.30 5.33
N LYS A 162 5.92 -16.72 6.52
CA LYS A 162 6.00 -17.45 7.80
C LYS A 162 4.89 -18.49 7.92
N ILE A 163 3.68 -18.16 7.45
CA ILE A 163 2.53 -19.08 7.45
C ILE A 163 2.82 -20.29 6.58
N ARG A 164 3.32 -20.09 5.36
CA ARG A 164 3.70 -21.18 4.45
C ARG A 164 4.70 -22.17 5.05
N ASN A 165 5.54 -21.69 5.96
CA ASN A 165 6.55 -22.49 6.63
C ASN A 165 6.09 -23.03 7.99
N ASN A 166 4.81 -22.90 8.36
CA ASN A 166 4.25 -23.28 9.66
C ASN A 166 5.00 -22.67 10.89
N HIS A 167 5.55 -21.47 10.75
CA HIS A 167 6.38 -20.81 11.77
C HIS A 167 5.66 -19.72 12.55
N ILE A 168 4.33 -19.75 12.62
CA ILE A 168 3.57 -18.72 13.34
C ILE A 168 2.32 -19.32 13.99
N SER A 169 2.04 -18.96 15.24
CA SER A 169 0.79 -19.28 15.92
C SER A 169 -0.36 -18.38 15.44
N LEU A 170 -1.62 -18.83 15.65
CA LEU A 170 -2.78 -18.04 15.29
C LEU A 170 -2.85 -16.72 16.08
N SER A 171 -2.46 -16.77 17.35
CA SER A 171 -2.37 -15.56 18.22
C SER A 171 -1.30 -14.58 17.75
N ASP A 172 -0.13 -15.05 17.31
CA ASP A 172 0.91 -14.19 16.75
C ASP A 172 0.46 -13.55 15.44
N LEU A 173 -0.20 -14.31 14.58
CA LEU A 173 -0.83 -13.79 13.35
C LEU A 173 -1.82 -12.67 13.69
N TYR A 174 -2.72 -12.92 14.67
CA TYR A 174 -3.69 -11.93 15.14
C TYR A 174 -3.01 -10.62 15.55
N PHE A 175 -2.01 -10.67 16.44
CA PHE A 175 -1.35 -9.45 16.91
C PHE A 175 -0.61 -8.70 15.81
N LYS A 176 -0.08 -9.40 14.82
CA LYS A 176 0.55 -8.77 13.65
C LYS A 176 -0.49 -8.10 12.75
N LEU A 177 -1.60 -8.78 12.44
CA LEU A 177 -2.67 -8.21 11.63
C LEU A 177 -3.36 -7.03 12.33
N LYS A 178 -3.51 -7.06 13.65
CA LYS A 178 -4.07 -5.97 14.45
C LYS A 178 -3.29 -4.65 14.32
N GLN A 179 -1.99 -4.72 14.04
CA GLN A 179 -1.13 -3.55 13.81
C GLN A 179 -1.21 -3.00 12.38
N THR A 180 -1.96 -3.67 11.50
CA THR A 180 -2.10 -3.27 10.10
C THR A 180 -3.46 -2.61 9.84
N SER A 181 -3.52 -1.75 8.83
CA SER A 181 -4.76 -1.10 8.42
C SER A 181 -5.64 -2.04 7.59
N GLU A 182 -6.94 -1.76 7.56
CA GLU A 182 -7.88 -2.47 6.69
C GLU A 182 -7.43 -2.41 5.22
N LEU A 183 -6.98 -1.24 4.75
CA LEU A 183 -6.50 -1.07 3.39
C LEU A 183 -5.29 -1.98 3.09
N SER A 184 -4.32 -2.09 4.00
CA SER A 184 -3.15 -2.95 3.79
C SER A 184 -3.53 -4.44 3.73
N ARG A 185 -4.51 -4.88 4.54
CA ARG A 185 -5.04 -6.25 4.50
C ARG A 185 -5.84 -6.52 3.23
N MET A 186 -6.66 -5.56 2.80
CA MET A 186 -7.39 -5.64 1.53
C MET A 186 -6.44 -5.73 0.32
N ILE A 187 -5.39 -4.91 0.29
CA ILE A 187 -4.35 -5.01 -0.74
C ILE A 187 -3.73 -6.41 -0.76
N ALA A 188 -3.39 -6.95 0.41
CA ALA A 188 -2.80 -8.28 0.50
C ALA A 188 -3.76 -9.38 0.00
N SER A 189 -5.04 -9.33 0.37
CA SER A 189 -6.04 -10.31 -0.06
C SER A 189 -6.26 -10.32 -1.58
N HIS A 190 -6.18 -9.16 -2.24
CA HIS A 190 -6.33 -9.06 -3.69
C HIS A 190 -5.03 -9.40 -4.44
N ALA A 191 -3.87 -9.21 -3.81
CA ALA A 191 -2.58 -9.39 -4.45
C ALA A 191 -2.01 -10.82 -4.32
N ILE A 192 -2.56 -11.62 -3.40
CA ILE A 192 -2.09 -12.97 -3.13
C ILE A 192 -2.98 -14.02 -3.81
N SER A 193 -2.36 -15.12 -4.24
CA SER A 193 -3.06 -16.31 -4.76
C SER A 193 -3.02 -17.49 -3.76
N ASP A 194 -2.82 -17.21 -2.46
CA ASP A 194 -2.70 -18.22 -1.40
C ASP A 194 -4.04 -18.33 -0.66
N ASN A 195 -4.82 -19.35 -0.98
CA ASN A 195 -6.14 -19.57 -0.39
C ASN A 195 -6.08 -19.72 1.13
N HIS A 196 -5.07 -20.40 1.66
CA HIS A 196 -4.94 -20.58 3.10
C HIS A 196 -4.76 -19.23 3.83
N PHE A 197 -3.94 -18.33 3.29
CA PHE A 197 -3.82 -16.98 3.87
C PHE A 197 -5.12 -16.19 3.76
N ILE A 198 -5.85 -16.32 2.65
CA ILE A 198 -7.15 -15.65 2.45
C ILE A 198 -8.17 -16.13 3.49
N GLU A 199 -8.23 -17.43 3.76
CA GLU A 199 -9.07 -18.02 4.80
C GLU A 199 -8.74 -17.48 6.19
N LEU A 200 -7.46 -17.49 6.58
CA LEU A 200 -6.98 -16.91 7.84
C LEU A 200 -7.31 -15.42 7.99
N LEU A 201 -7.17 -14.67 6.90
CA LEU A 201 -7.50 -13.24 6.88
C LEU A 201 -9.01 -13.02 7.02
N THR A 202 -9.83 -13.86 6.38
CA THR A 202 -11.29 -13.84 6.49
C THR A 202 -11.72 -14.18 7.92
N GLU A 203 -11.10 -15.18 8.53
CA GLU A 203 -11.34 -15.53 9.94
C GLU A 203 -10.95 -14.40 10.89
N TYR A 204 -9.80 -13.74 10.63
CA TYR A 204 -9.41 -12.55 11.38
C TYR A 204 -10.46 -11.45 11.28
N GLU A 205 -10.92 -11.10 10.07
CA GLU A 205 -11.88 -10.01 9.85
C GLU A 205 -13.27 -10.32 10.41
N SER A 206 -13.72 -11.56 10.34
CA SER A 206 -15.07 -11.96 10.77
C SER A 206 -15.16 -12.29 12.25
N LYS A 207 -14.13 -12.90 12.84
CA LYS A 207 -14.17 -13.44 14.19
C LYS A 207 -13.05 -12.91 15.09
N LEU A 208 -11.77 -13.12 14.72
CA LEU A 208 -10.67 -12.97 15.66
C LEU A 208 -10.51 -11.52 16.14
N LYS A 209 -10.66 -10.53 15.28
CA LYS A 209 -10.51 -9.11 15.64
C LYS A 209 -11.48 -8.64 16.72
N TRP A 210 -12.54 -9.40 16.98
CA TRP A 210 -13.57 -9.09 17.97
C TRP A 210 -13.34 -9.80 19.32
N ILE A 211 -12.37 -10.72 19.41
CA ILE A 211 -12.05 -11.43 20.64
C ILE A 211 -11.58 -10.43 21.70
N ARG A 212 -12.19 -10.53 22.87
CA ARG A 212 -11.91 -9.72 24.07
C ARG A 212 -11.88 -10.65 25.30
N PRO A 213 -11.25 -10.24 26.39
CA PRO A 213 -11.48 -10.89 27.69
C PRO A 213 -12.96 -10.86 28.04
N SER A 214 -13.42 -11.85 28.76
CA SER A 214 -14.81 -11.94 29.26
C SER A 214 -15.00 -11.05 30.50
N LEU A 215 -13.91 -10.71 31.18
CA LEU A 215 -13.86 -9.79 32.32
C LEU A 215 -13.48 -8.39 31.81
N ASN A 216 -14.02 -7.34 32.44
CA ASN A 216 -13.59 -5.99 32.23
C ASN A 216 -12.23 -5.71 32.92
N ASN A 217 -11.64 -4.55 32.67
CA ASN A 217 -10.32 -4.22 33.21
C ASN A 217 -10.29 -4.16 34.74
N SER A 218 -11.34 -3.61 35.38
CA SER A 218 -11.45 -3.48 36.81
C SER A 218 -11.54 -4.86 37.47
N ASP A 219 -12.39 -5.74 36.95
CA ASP A 219 -12.53 -7.10 37.47
C ASP A 219 -11.23 -7.89 37.33
N LEU A 220 -10.55 -7.77 36.17
CA LEU A 220 -9.25 -8.40 35.95
C LEU A 220 -8.19 -7.90 36.96
N CYS A 221 -8.17 -6.60 37.21
CA CYS A 221 -7.24 -6.04 38.21
C CYS A 221 -7.50 -6.60 39.62
N THR A 222 -8.77 -6.64 40.03
CA THR A 222 -9.17 -7.18 41.35
C THR A 222 -8.83 -8.66 41.45
N GLU A 223 -9.22 -9.46 40.47
CA GLU A 223 -9.02 -10.91 40.48
C GLU A 223 -7.56 -11.35 40.35
N ALA A 224 -6.74 -10.57 39.62
CA ALA A 224 -5.33 -10.84 39.44
C ALA A 224 -4.42 -10.17 40.50
N GLY A 225 -4.99 -9.29 41.36
CA GLY A 225 -4.25 -8.57 42.36
C GLY A 225 -3.28 -7.54 41.79
N ILE A 226 -3.65 -6.84 40.68
CA ILE A 226 -2.82 -5.85 40.01
C ILE A 226 -3.53 -4.51 39.89
N THR A 227 -2.77 -3.46 39.66
CA THR A 227 -3.30 -2.12 39.32
C THR A 227 -3.34 -1.91 37.83
N GLU A 228 -4.14 -0.94 37.39
CA GLU A 228 -4.12 -0.52 35.98
C GLU A 228 -2.74 -0.03 35.56
N GLY A 229 -2.28 -0.48 34.37
CA GLY A 229 -0.96 -0.10 33.88
C GLY A 229 -0.40 -1.10 32.87
N PRO A 230 0.92 -1.05 32.61
CA PRO A 230 1.57 -1.93 31.62
C PRO A 230 1.39 -3.42 31.88
N LEU A 231 1.29 -3.82 33.18
CA LEU A 231 1.08 -5.21 33.58
C LEU A 231 -0.29 -5.73 33.13
N LEU A 232 -1.34 -4.93 33.34
CA LEU A 232 -2.69 -5.25 32.84
C LEU A 232 -2.68 -5.48 31.33
N GLY A 233 -1.95 -4.65 30.56
CA GLY A 233 -1.80 -4.82 29.12
C GLY A 233 -1.16 -6.16 28.74
N LYS A 234 -0.17 -6.65 29.51
CA LYS A 234 0.45 -7.96 29.31
C LYS A 234 -0.54 -9.10 29.63
N VAL A 235 -1.29 -8.98 30.72
CA VAL A 235 -2.33 -9.94 31.12
C VAL A 235 -3.41 -10.05 30.04
N ILE A 236 -3.98 -8.91 29.61
CA ILE A 236 -4.99 -8.88 28.53
C ILE A 236 -4.45 -9.53 27.25
N ARG A 237 -3.20 -9.24 26.88
CA ARG A 237 -2.56 -9.84 25.71
C ARG A 237 -2.44 -11.35 25.85
N ALA A 238 -2.04 -11.86 27.01
CA ALA A 238 -1.94 -13.30 27.28
C ALA A 238 -3.30 -14.01 27.20
N ILE A 239 -4.34 -13.41 27.80
CA ILE A 239 -5.71 -13.94 27.74
C ILE A 239 -6.21 -14.00 26.28
N ILE A 240 -6.06 -12.92 25.52
CA ILE A 240 -6.48 -12.89 24.11
C ILE A 240 -5.71 -13.94 23.29
N ALA A 241 -4.39 -14.09 23.52
CA ALA A 241 -3.60 -15.12 22.85
C ALA A 241 -4.12 -16.52 23.17
N ALA A 242 -4.34 -16.83 24.44
CA ALA A 242 -4.82 -18.14 24.87
C ALA A 242 -6.24 -18.46 24.35
N LYS A 243 -7.12 -17.47 24.28
CA LYS A 243 -8.47 -17.63 23.67
C LYS A 243 -8.38 -17.91 22.18
N ILE A 244 -7.53 -17.20 21.46
CA ILE A 244 -7.33 -17.39 20.02
C ILE A 244 -6.74 -18.78 19.74
N ASP A 245 -5.77 -19.21 20.55
CA ASP A 245 -5.13 -20.53 20.42
C ASP A 245 -5.99 -21.67 20.98
N GLY A 246 -7.23 -21.40 21.45
CA GLY A 246 -8.16 -22.41 21.98
C GLY A 246 -7.74 -23.01 23.30
N LYS A 247 -6.82 -22.37 24.07
CA LYS A 247 -6.31 -22.89 25.35
C LYS A 247 -7.20 -22.57 26.54
N ILE A 248 -8.02 -21.52 26.41
CA ILE A 248 -8.98 -21.09 27.44
C ILE A 248 -10.27 -20.61 26.78
N SER A 249 -11.42 -20.75 27.48
CA SER A 249 -12.73 -20.33 26.99
C SER A 249 -13.55 -19.53 27.99
N GLY A 250 -13.42 -19.81 29.29
CA GLY A 250 -14.26 -19.30 30.36
C GLY A 250 -13.59 -18.28 31.27
N LYS A 251 -14.41 -17.54 32.07
CA LYS A 251 -13.94 -16.53 33.04
C LYS A 251 -12.96 -17.11 34.07
N ALA A 252 -13.23 -18.32 34.58
CA ALA A 252 -12.37 -18.95 35.59
C ALA A 252 -10.97 -19.23 35.04
N GLU A 253 -10.88 -19.69 33.79
CA GLU A 253 -9.59 -19.93 33.11
C GLU A 253 -8.84 -18.63 32.81
N GLU A 254 -9.57 -17.56 32.49
CA GLU A 254 -8.98 -16.22 32.30
C GLU A 254 -8.35 -15.71 33.60
N ILE A 255 -9.04 -15.86 34.76
CA ILE A 255 -8.54 -15.47 36.10
C ILE A 255 -7.29 -16.29 36.46
N HIS A 256 -7.37 -17.61 36.25
CA HIS A 256 -6.22 -18.48 36.53
C HIS A 256 -5.00 -18.08 35.70
N LEU A 257 -5.18 -17.84 34.39
CA LEU A 257 -4.10 -17.38 33.52
C LEU A 257 -3.57 -16.00 33.91
N ALA A 258 -4.47 -15.06 34.26
CA ALA A 258 -4.07 -13.73 34.75
C ALA A 258 -3.15 -13.80 35.92
N ARG A 259 -3.52 -14.58 36.98
CA ARG A 259 -2.71 -14.80 38.20
C ARG A 259 -1.36 -15.43 37.87
N LYS A 260 -1.34 -16.44 36.97
CA LYS A 260 -0.10 -17.07 36.52
C LYS A 260 0.83 -16.08 35.82
N VAL A 261 0.33 -15.28 34.88
CA VAL A 261 1.14 -14.26 34.18
C VAL A 261 1.72 -13.23 35.13
N VAL A 262 0.98 -12.86 36.20
CA VAL A 262 1.46 -11.93 37.22
C VAL A 262 2.59 -12.56 38.03
N LEU A 263 2.47 -13.82 38.44
CA LEU A 263 3.52 -14.55 39.17
C LEU A 263 4.80 -14.69 38.34
N ASP A 264 4.67 -15.08 37.06
CA ASP A 264 5.80 -15.28 36.13
C ASP A 264 6.56 -13.97 35.83
N LEU A 265 5.99 -12.79 36.13
CA LEU A 265 6.60 -11.49 35.88
C LEU A 265 7.18 -10.84 37.13
N HIS A 266 6.89 -11.38 38.35
CA HIS A 266 7.41 -10.91 39.63
C HIS A 266 8.49 -11.85 40.19
N GLY A 267 8.65 -13.06 39.65
CA GLY A 267 9.76 -13.99 39.96
C GLY A 267 10.86 -13.85 38.91
#